data_c270f0ef55d9cbd6e00299074784dc43
#
_entry.id   c270f0ef55d9cbd6e00299074784dc43
#
_cell.length_a   1.000
_cell.length_b   1.000
_cell.length_c   1.000
_cell.angle_alpha   90.00
_cell.angle_beta   90.00
_cell.angle_gamma   90.00
#
_symmetry.space_group_name_H-M   'P 1'
#
loop_
_entity.id
_entity.type
_entity.pdbx_description
1 polymer ?
#
loop_
_entity_poly.entity_id
_entity_poly.type
_entity_poly.pdbx_seq_one_letter_code
_entity_poly.pdbx_strand_id
1 'polypeptide(L)'
;MGEKSKGFFKYFRELSIVVVGIAITFTISDLISNRNERKDTQRYLDAVKLELEDNLATLGDEIANYKQTLAFSNYLNGTRREDLNTDSINKYKYVFGNLYAPTYNTSSFEMLKTSGTIRLMKDNVLMTSIMKSYILTN
;
A
#
# COMPACT_ATOMS: atom_id res chain seq x y z
N MET A 1 45.50 23.29 50.27
CA MET A 1 44.27 22.56 49.90
C MET A 1 43.64 23.01 48.55
N GLY A 2 44.31 23.83 47.76
CA GLY A 2 43.70 24.44 46.54
C GLY A 2 43.99 23.80 45.17
N GLU A 3 45.01 22.95 45.03
CA GLU A 3 45.42 22.46 43.73
C GLU A 3 44.62 21.22 43.22
N LYS A 4 44.18 20.35 44.11
CA LYS A 4 43.38 19.15 43.73
C LYS A 4 41.97 19.50 43.20
N SER A 5 41.40 20.64 43.64
CA SER A 5 40.11 21.15 43.22
C SER A 5 40.11 21.66 41.77
N LYS A 6 41.17 22.33 41.35
CA LYS A 6 41.31 22.89 39.99
C LYS A 6 41.42 21.81 38.91
N GLY A 7 42.10 20.69 39.21
CA GLY A 7 42.19 19.55 38.31
C GLY A 7 40.86 18.88 38.11
N PHE A 8 40.09 18.67 39.16
CA PHE A 8 38.75 18.03 39.09
C PHE A 8 37.77 18.85 38.27
N PHE A 9 37.72 20.16 38.42
CA PHE A 9 36.88 21.05 37.62
C PHE A 9 37.26 21.06 36.14
N LYS A 10 38.52 20.91 35.81
CA LYS A 10 38.99 20.81 34.42
C LYS A 10 38.50 19.51 33.78
N TYR A 11 38.69 18.37 34.43
CA TYR A 11 38.19 17.07 33.92
C TYR A 11 36.67 17.03 33.84
N PHE A 12 35.96 17.59 34.80
CA PHE A 12 34.53 17.66 34.79
C PHE A 12 34.01 18.49 33.62
N ARG A 13 34.63 19.59 33.30
CA ARG A 13 34.28 20.42 32.13
C ARG A 13 34.56 19.69 30.83
N GLU A 14 35.70 19.02 30.69
CA GLU A 14 36.05 18.25 29.52
C GLU A 14 35.05 17.09 29.33
N LEU A 15 34.73 16.37 30.38
CA LEU A 15 33.73 15.32 30.35
C LEU A 15 32.34 15.83 29.95
N SER A 16 31.91 16.97 30.51
CA SER A 16 30.63 17.59 30.19
C SER A 16 30.54 17.99 28.72
N ILE A 17 31.59 18.50 28.10
CA ILE A 17 31.62 18.85 26.68
C ILE A 17 31.42 17.60 25.81
N VAL A 18 32.08 16.49 26.16
CA VAL A 18 31.94 15.23 25.46
C VAL A 18 30.51 14.68 25.58
N VAL A 19 29.96 14.65 26.79
CA VAL A 19 28.59 14.19 27.05
C VAL A 19 27.55 15.02 26.27
N VAL A 20 27.68 16.35 26.29
CA VAL A 20 26.80 17.26 25.55
C VAL A 20 26.94 17.03 24.04
N GLY A 21 28.17 16.85 23.52
CA GLY A 21 28.42 16.57 22.12
C GLY A 21 27.73 15.27 21.68
N ILE A 22 27.84 14.21 22.47
CA ILE A 22 27.17 12.94 22.22
C ILE A 22 25.64 13.13 22.25
N ALA A 23 25.11 13.80 23.25
CA ALA A 23 23.66 14.03 23.36
C ALA A 23 23.10 14.81 22.17
N ILE A 24 23.80 15.85 21.70
CA ILE A 24 23.42 16.61 20.50
C ILE A 24 23.45 15.71 19.27
N THR A 25 24.48 14.89 19.11
CA THR A 25 24.60 13.99 17.97
C THR A 25 23.44 12.99 17.92
N PHE A 26 23.08 12.37 19.03
CA PHE A 26 21.94 11.46 19.10
C PHE A 26 20.61 12.18 18.79
N THR A 27 20.41 13.37 19.36
CA THR A 27 19.18 14.14 19.10
C THR A 27 19.03 14.50 17.62
N ILE A 28 20.11 14.92 16.97
CA ILE A 28 20.09 15.23 15.53
C ILE A 28 19.85 13.96 14.70
N SER A 29 20.51 12.87 15.05
CA SER A 29 20.33 11.57 14.39
C SER A 29 18.87 11.10 14.44
N ASP A 30 18.26 11.16 15.62
CA ASP A 30 16.85 10.79 15.82
C ASP A 30 15.89 11.69 15.02
N LEU A 31 16.17 12.99 14.95
CA LEU A 31 15.35 13.91 14.15
C LEU A 31 15.43 13.61 12.66
N ILE A 32 16.62 13.28 12.15
CA ILE A 32 16.83 12.92 10.74
C ILE A 32 16.15 11.59 10.44
N SER A 33 16.33 10.57 11.29
CA SER A 33 15.70 9.25 11.15
C SER A 33 14.18 9.38 11.10
N ASN A 34 13.57 10.05 12.05
CA ASN A 34 12.14 10.28 12.11
C ASN A 34 11.58 11.00 10.87
N ARG A 35 12.35 11.95 10.30
CA ARG A 35 11.94 12.63 9.07
C ARG A 35 11.99 11.70 7.87
N ASN A 36 13.01 10.87 7.76
CA ASN A 36 13.16 9.92 6.67
C ASN A 36 12.08 8.84 6.75
N GLU A 37 11.84 8.28 7.92
CA GLU A 37 10.77 7.30 8.15
C GLU A 37 9.39 7.82 7.77
N ARG A 38 9.08 9.09 8.09
CA ARG A 38 7.82 9.71 7.66
C ARG A 38 7.73 9.87 6.14
N LYS A 39 8.83 10.28 5.48
CA LYS A 39 8.86 10.41 4.02
C LYS A 39 8.67 9.06 3.34
N ASP A 40 9.35 8.04 3.84
CA ASP A 40 9.24 6.69 3.29
C ASP A 40 7.84 6.11 3.52
N THR A 41 7.27 6.30 4.71
CA THR A 41 5.87 5.93 4.98
C THR A 41 4.92 6.60 4.00
N GLN A 42 5.07 7.90 3.76
CA GLN A 42 4.21 8.63 2.83
C GLN A 42 4.36 8.08 1.40
N ARG A 43 5.58 7.83 0.94
CA ARG A 43 5.84 7.25 -0.39
C ARG A 43 5.17 5.90 -0.58
N TYR A 44 5.24 5.02 0.42
CA TYR A 44 4.57 3.72 0.36
C TYR A 44 3.06 3.85 0.37
N LEU A 45 2.51 4.77 1.15
CA LEU A 45 1.07 5.04 1.16
C LEU A 45 0.58 5.61 -0.17
N ASP A 46 1.33 6.51 -0.78
CA ASP A 46 1.00 7.06 -2.10
C ASP A 46 1.04 5.95 -3.17
N ALA A 47 2.02 5.04 -3.11
CA ALA A 47 2.10 3.91 -4.01
C ALA A 47 0.94 2.92 -3.82
N VAL A 48 0.57 2.60 -2.57
CA VAL A 48 -0.59 1.76 -2.25
C VAL A 48 -1.90 2.42 -2.72
N LYS A 49 -2.02 3.73 -2.58
CA LYS A 49 -3.19 4.46 -3.07
C LYS A 49 -3.34 4.32 -4.59
N LEU A 50 -2.27 4.55 -5.35
CA LEU A 50 -2.29 4.39 -6.80
C LEU A 50 -2.62 2.95 -7.22
N GLU A 51 -2.06 1.97 -6.52
CA GLU A 51 -2.35 0.56 -6.76
C GLU A 51 -3.82 0.21 -6.50
N LEU A 52 -4.42 0.75 -5.43
CA LEU A 52 -5.84 0.56 -5.15
C LEU A 52 -6.75 1.25 -6.17
N GLU A 53 -6.37 2.43 -6.67
CA GLU A 53 -7.08 3.13 -7.74
C GLU A 53 -7.07 2.33 -9.04
N ASP A 54 -5.94 1.73 -9.40
CA ASP A 54 -5.80 0.87 -10.58
C ASP A 54 -6.59 -0.44 -10.43
N ASN A 55 -6.51 -1.08 -9.27
CA ASN A 55 -7.30 -2.26 -8.95
C ASN A 55 -8.81 -1.98 -8.99
N LEU A 56 -9.24 -0.78 -8.56
CA LEU A 56 -10.64 -0.36 -8.63
C LEU A 56 -11.11 -0.17 -10.07
N ALA A 57 -10.28 0.38 -10.94
CA ALA A 57 -10.57 0.50 -12.36
C ALA A 57 -10.73 -0.88 -13.01
N THR A 58 -9.79 -1.79 -12.74
CA THR A 58 -9.83 -3.19 -13.19
C THR A 58 -11.13 -3.87 -12.74
N LEU A 59 -11.53 -3.69 -11.49
CA LEU A 59 -12.79 -4.22 -10.96
C LEU A 59 -14.02 -3.62 -11.70
N GLY A 60 -13.97 -2.35 -12.06
CA GLY A 60 -15.00 -1.69 -12.86
C GLY A 60 -15.19 -2.35 -14.23
N ASP A 61 -14.10 -2.62 -14.92
CA ASP A 61 -14.09 -3.28 -16.22
C ASP A 61 -14.61 -4.73 -16.11
N GLU A 62 -14.22 -5.44 -15.07
CA GLU A 62 -14.68 -6.79 -14.76
C GLU A 62 -16.21 -6.84 -14.54
N ILE A 63 -16.75 -5.91 -13.76
CA ILE A 63 -18.20 -5.79 -13.53
C ILE A 63 -18.93 -5.56 -14.86
N ALA A 64 -18.37 -4.73 -15.74
CA ALA A 64 -18.95 -4.50 -17.06
C ALA A 64 -18.96 -5.78 -17.91
N ASN A 65 -17.86 -6.53 -17.90
CA ASN A 65 -17.74 -7.82 -18.59
C ASN A 65 -18.73 -8.86 -18.05
N TYR A 66 -18.86 -8.98 -16.73
CA TYR A 66 -19.86 -9.88 -16.13
C TYR A 66 -21.30 -9.51 -16.48
N LYS A 67 -21.63 -8.21 -16.54
CA LYS A 67 -22.95 -7.77 -16.99
C LYS A 67 -23.24 -8.19 -18.44
N GLN A 68 -22.25 -8.07 -19.32
CA GLN A 68 -22.38 -8.54 -20.70
C GLN A 68 -22.57 -10.06 -20.77
N THR A 69 -21.79 -10.82 -19.99
CA THR A 69 -21.91 -12.28 -19.88
C THR A 69 -23.30 -12.70 -19.41
N LEU A 70 -23.81 -12.01 -18.38
CA LEU A 70 -25.15 -12.26 -17.85
C LEU A 70 -26.24 -11.95 -18.90
N ALA A 71 -26.11 -10.82 -19.61
CA ALA A 71 -27.05 -10.45 -20.67
C ALA A 71 -27.06 -11.49 -21.78
N PHE A 72 -25.91 -12.02 -22.17
CA PHE A 72 -25.81 -13.08 -23.16
C PHE A 72 -26.40 -14.41 -22.66
N SER A 73 -26.11 -14.80 -21.44
CA SER A 73 -26.70 -15.98 -20.82
C SER A 73 -28.24 -15.91 -20.79
N ASN A 74 -28.78 -14.75 -20.41
CA ASN A 74 -30.22 -14.51 -20.42
C ASN A 74 -30.81 -14.57 -21.82
N TYR A 75 -30.11 -14.05 -22.84
CA TYR A 75 -30.53 -14.16 -24.23
C TYR A 75 -30.61 -15.65 -24.69
N LEU A 76 -29.57 -16.43 -24.39
CA LEU A 76 -29.55 -17.86 -24.75
C LEU A 76 -30.64 -18.66 -24.04
N ASN A 77 -30.87 -18.38 -22.74
CA ASN A 77 -31.90 -19.09 -21.97
C ASN A 77 -33.34 -18.70 -22.36
N GLY A 78 -33.52 -17.45 -22.81
CA GLY A 78 -34.85 -16.93 -23.21
C GLY A 78 -35.23 -17.15 -24.67
N THR A 79 -34.26 -17.55 -25.51
CA THR A 79 -34.49 -17.69 -26.97
C THR A 79 -34.55 -19.16 -27.37
N ARG A 80 -35.56 -19.53 -28.16
CA ARG A 80 -35.63 -20.90 -28.71
C ARG A 80 -34.48 -21.12 -29.68
N ARG A 81 -34.00 -22.36 -29.75
CA ARG A 81 -32.86 -22.73 -30.60
C ARG A 81 -33.03 -22.32 -32.05
N GLU A 82 -34.27 -22.35 -32.54
CA GLU A 82 -34.66 -22.03 -33.93
C GLU A 82 -34.62 -20.51 -34.21
N ASP A 83 -34.78 -19.70 -33.15
CA ASP A 83 -34.81 -18.25 -33.21
C ASP A 83 -33.44 -17.59 -32.88
N LEU A 84 -32.42 -18.41 -32.66
CA LEU A 84 -31.07 -17.91 -32.38
C LEU A 84 -30.49 -17.23 -33.61
N ASN A 85 -30.26 -15.91 -33.50
CA ASN A 85 -29.69 -15.12 -34.58
C ASN A 85 -28.17 -15.12 -34.51
N THR A 86 -27.52 -15.47 -35.64
CA THR A 86 -26.05 -15.49 -35.77
C THR A 86 -25.42 -14.15 -35.45
N ASP A 87 -26.06 -13.01 -35.80
CA ASP A 87 -25.54 -11.69 -35.53
C ASP A 87 -25.55 -11.40 -34.04
N SER A 88 -26.58 -11.82 -33.32
CA SER A 88 -26.65 -11.70 -31.87
C SER A 88 -25.58 -12.57 -31.19
N ILE A 89 -25.33 -13.77 -31.66
CA ILE A 89 -24.27 -14.64 -31.16
C ILE A 89 -22.89 -14.00 -31.42
N ASN A 90 -22.68 -13.48 -32.62
CA ASN A 90 -21.43 -12.81 -32.99
C ASN A 90 -21.15 -11.56 -32.15
N LYS A 91 -22.19 -10.81 -31.76
CA LYS A 91 -22.07 -9.66 -30.88
C LYS A 91 -21.46 -10.02 -29.50
N TYR A 92 -21.77 -11.23 -29.03
CA TYR A 92 -21.32 -11.70 -27.71
C TYR A 92 -20.14 -12.68 -27.77
N LYS A 93 -19.59 -12.98 -28.96
CA LYS A 93 -18.50 -13.97 -29.10
C LYS A 93 -17.26 -13.67 -28.24
N TYR A 94 -16.98 -12.37 -27.99
CA TYR A 94 -15.86 -11.94 -27.17
C TYR A 94 -16.06 -12.20 -25.66
N VAL A 95 -17.30 -12.39 -25.22
CA VAL A 95 -17.63 -12.69 -23.83
C VAL A 95 -17.06 -14.05 -23.41
N PHE A 96 -17.04 -15.03 -24.32
CA PHE A 96 -16.49 -16.36 -24.02
C PHE A 96 -14.95 -16.40 -23.97
N GLY A 97 -14.28 -15.48 -24.67
CA GLY A 97 -12.81 -15.41 -24.70
C GLY A 97 -12.20 -14.69 -23.51
N ASN A 98 -13.00 -13.91 -22.76
CA ASN A 98 -12.53 -12.97 -21.74
C ASN A 98 -13.00 -13.32 -20.32
N LEU A 99 -13.34 -14.57 -20.07
CA LEU A 99 -13.64 -15.06 -18.72
C LEU A 99 -12.32 -15.28 -17.95
N TYR A 100 -11.56 -14.22 -17.77
CA TYR A 100 -10.37 -14.27 -16.91
C TYR A 100 -10.75 -13.87 -15.48
N ALA A 101 -10.21 -14.60 -14.52
CA ALA A 101 -10.23 -14.12 -13.14
C ALA A 101 -9.38 -12.85 -13.06
N PRO A 102 -9.87 -11.78 -12.46
CA PRO A 102 -9.10 -10.55 -12.32
C PRO A 102 -7.82 -10.81 -11.53
N THR A 103 -6.71 -10.29 -12.02
CA THR A 103 -5.44 -10.31 -11.30
C THR A 103 -5.20 -8.93 -10.73
N TYR A 104 -5.33 -8.80 -9.41
CA TYR A 104 -5.09 -7.54 -8.73
C TYR A 104 -3.60 -7.37 -8.43
N ASN A 105 -3.12 -6.14 -8.58
CA ASN A 105 -1.76 -5.79 -8.21
C ASN A 105 -1.70 -5.63 -6.68
N THR A 106 -0.73 -6.27 -6.04
CA THR A 106 -0.48 -6.22 -4.59
C THR A 106 0.96 -5.82 -4.26
N SER A 107 1.74 -5.41 -5.26
CA SER A 107 3.18 -5.17 -5.13
C SER A 107 3.52 -4.07 -4.13
N SER A 108 2.80 -2.95 -4.17
CA SER A 108 3.02 -1.82 -3.27
C SER A 108 2.63 -2.16 -1.83
N PHE A 109 1.55 -2.91 -1.67
CA PHE A 109 1.14 -3.40 -0.35
C PHE A 109 2.17 -4.38 0.24
N GLU A 110 2.69 -5.32 -0.55
CA GLU A 110 3.73 -6.23 -0.10
C GLU A 110 5.04 -5.48 0.24
N MET A 111 5.40 -4.44 -0.52
CA MET A 111 6.52 -3.56 -0.17
C MET A 111 6.29 -2.83 1.15
N LEU A 112 5.10 -2.26 1.38
CA LEU A 112 4.73 -1.60 2.63
C LEU A 112 4.85 -2.57 3.83
N LYS A 113 4.43 -3.80 3.65
CA LYS A 113 4.46 -4.86 4.66
C LYS A 113 5.88 -5.33 4.96
N THR A 114 6.67 -5.63 3.92
CA THR A 114 8.03 -6.18 4.05
C THR A 114 9.04 -5.15 4.51
N SER A 115 8.86 -3.87 4.16
CA SER A 115 9.70 -2.78 4.66
C SER A 115 9.55 -2.52 6.18
N GLY A 116 8.53 -3.11 6.81
CA GLY A 116 8.20 -2.83 8.20
C GLY A 116 7.55 -1.46 8.44
N THR A 117 7.39 -0.66 7.39
CA THR A 117 6.82 0.69 7.44
C THR A 117 5.37 0.70 7.97
N ILE A 118 4.66 -0.41 7.79
CA ILE A 118 3.30 -0.59 8.33
C ILE A 118 3.24 -0.39 9.85
N ARG A 119 4.33 -0.67 10.57
CA ARG A 119 4.43 -0.47 12.03
C ARG A 119 4.59 0.99 12.43
N LEU A 120 5.02 1.83 11.50
CA LEU A 120 5.21 3.27 11.71
C LEU A 120 3.92 4.06 11.48
N MET A 121 2.90 3.42 10.94
CA MET A 121 1.59 4.02 10.74
C MET A 121 0.90 4.25 12.09
N LYS A 122 0.60 5.52 12.39
CA LYS A 122 -0.08 5.91 13.62
C LYS A 122 -1.60 5.69 13.56
N ASP A 123 -2.15 5.69 12.35
CA ASP A 123 -3.59 5.52 12.10
C ASP A 123 -3.92 4.03 11.94
N ASN A 124 -4.36 3.42 13.03
CA ASN A 124 -4.76 2.01 13.06
C ASN A 124 -6.00 1.73 12.22
N VAL A 125 -6.88 2.73 12.02
CA VAL A 125 -8.09 2.57 11.21
C VAL A 125 -7.71 2.47 9.74
N LEU A 126 -6.85 3.39 9.28
CA LEU A 126 -6.32 3.36 7.91
C LEU A 126 -5.54 2.06 7.66
N MET A 127 -4.66 1.68 8.57
CA MET A 127 -3.90 0.42 8.46
C MET A 127 -4.83 -0.79 8.30
N THR A 128 -5.83 -0.90 9.16
CA THR A 128 -6.80 -2.01 9.11
C THR A 128 -7.62 -1.99 7.83
N SER A 129 -8.00 -0.83 7.33
CA SER A 129 -8.76 -0.68 6.10
C SER A 129 -7.93 -1.12 4.88
N ILE A 130 -6.67 -0.72 4.81
CA ILE A 130 -5.73 -1.18 3.78
C ILE A 130 -5.60 -2.71 3.84
N MET A 131 -5.32 -3.27 5.01
CA MET A 131 -5.17 -4.73 5.16
C MET A 131 -6.44 -5.48 4.73
N LYS A 132 -7.61 -5.00 5.08
CA LYS A 132 -8.89 -5.62 4.70
C LYS A 132 -9.12 -5.59 3.19
N SER A 133 -8.78 -4.51 2.50
CA SER A 133 -8.96 -4.42 1.05
C SER A 133 -8.15 -5.48 0.30
N TYR A 134 -6.96 -5.84 0.79
CA TYR A 134 -6.12 -6.87 0.18
C TYR A 134 -6.45 -8.32 0.59
N ILE A 135 -7.04 -8.52 1.78
CA ILE A 135 -7.48 -9.85 2.20
C ILE A 135 -8.70 -10.32 1.40
N LEU A 136 -9.57 -9.38 1.00
CA LEU A 136 -10.78 -9.69 0.23
C LEU A 136 -10.50 -9.96 -1.25
N THR A 137 -9.29 -9.67 -1.73
CA THR A 137 -8.86 -9.84 -3.12
C THR A 137 -8.01 -11.10 -3.36
N ASN A 138 -7.68 -11.84 -2.33
CA ASN A 138 -7.01 -13.15 -2.39
C ASN A 138 -8.00 -14.27 -2.08
#